data_0b62f1d312e51bab49e03866864fb91e
#
_entry.id   0b62f1d312e51bab49e03866864fb91e
#
_cell.length_a   1.000
_cell.length_b   1.000
_cell.length_c   1.000
_cell.angle_alpha   90.00
_cell.angle_beta   90.00
_cell.angle_gamma   90.00
#
_symmetry.space_group_name_H-M   'P 1'
#
loop_
_entity.id
_entity.type
_entity.pdbx_description
1 polymer ?
#
loop_
_entity_poly.entity_id
_entity_poly.type
_entity_poly.pdbx_seq_one_letter_code
_entity_poly.pdbx_strand_id
1 'polypeptide(L)'
;VKVFDDDINKLRIIQQVLGQGLFTSTFHPNVLHNAFRSADVVIGAMRYINTRHRYIIATDLVRTMKKGALVIDLRVSQGGCFETTCCLSREDPAVFEQYGVLHYCKLNISNRVARTTSMAYSNIFVPLLLSLGDAGSVQGMIK
;
A
#
# COMPACT_ATOMS: atom_id res chain seq x y z
N VAL A 1 -4.02 -8.25 12.69
CA VAL A 1 -3.88 -7.62 11.35
C VAL A 1 -4.93 -8.18 10.43
N LYS A 2 -5.52 -7.32 9.56
CA LYS A 2 -6.47 -7.73 8.51
C LYS A 2 -5.91 -7.27 7.16
N VAL A 3 -5.94 -8.14 6.14
CA VAL A 3 -5.45 -7.84 4.80
C VAL A 3 -6.59 -7.97 3.79
N PHE A 4 -6.69 -6.97 2.92
CA PHE A 4 -7.69 -6.91 1.86
C PHE A 4 -7.00 -6.76 0.52
N ASP A 5 -7.39 -7.55 -0.47
CA ASP A 5 -6.95 -7.45 -1.86
C ASP A 5 -8.08 -7.96 -2.76
N ASP A 6 -8.14 -7.57 -4.02
CA ASP A 6 -9.07 -8.10 -5.01
C ASP A 6 -8.60 -9.46 -5.57
N ASP A 7 -7.30 -9.74 -5.50
CA ASP A 7 -6.69 -10.99 -5.96
C ASP A 7 -6.63 -12.04 -4.84
N ILE A 8 -7.51 -13.03 -4.94
CA ILE A 8 -7.59 -14.14 -3.96
C ILE A 8 -6.30 -14.97 -3.91
N ASN A 9 -5.52 -15.03 -4.99
CA ASN A 9 -4.27 -15.80 -5.00
C ASN A 9 -3.20 -15.11 -4.16
N LYS A 10 -3.13 -13.77 -4.22
CA LYS A 10 -2.24 -13.01 -3.32
C LYS A 10 -2.62 -13.20 -1.86
N LEU A 11 -3.93 -13.19 -1.55
CA LEU A 11 -4.42 -13.44 -0.20
C LEU A 11 -4.04 -14.85 0.30
N ARG A 12 -4.10 -15.86 -0.56
CA ARG A 12 -3.66 -17.21 -0.22
C ARG A 12 -2.15 -17.29 0.01
N ILE A 13 -1.36 -16.66 -0.86
CA ILE A 13 0.10 -16.64 -0.73
C ILE A 13 0.51 -16.00 0.60
N ILE A 14 -0.06 -14.84 0.94
CA ILE A 14 0.29 -14.16 2.19
C ILE A 14 -0.10 -14.98 3.43
N GLN A 15 -1.23 -15.72 3.39
CA GLN A 15 -1.60 -16.64 4.46
C GLN A 15 -0.62 -17.82 4.59
N GLN A 16 -0.13 -18.35 3.47
CA GLN A 16 0.87 -19.41 3.48
C GLN A 16 2.20 -18.95 4.07
N VAL A 17 2.63 -17.72 3.75
CA VAL A 17 3.90 -17.17 4.22
C VAL A 17 3.84 -16.73 5.69
N LEU A 18 2.74 -16.11 6.12
CA LEU A 18 2.61 -15.53 7.46
C LEU A 18 1.83 -16.41 8.47
N GLY A 19 1.32 -17.53 8.01
CA GLY A 19 0.55 -18.48 8.82
C GLY A 19 -0.96 -18.20 8.86
N GLN A 20 -1.73 -19.18 9.33
CA GLN A 20 -3.21 -19.16 9.30
C GLN A 20 -3.87 -18.16 10.25
N GLY A 21 -3.13 -17.50 11.13
CA GLY A 21 -3.66 -16.49 12.05
C GLY A 21 -3.98 -15.14 11.40
N LEU A 22 -3.64 -14.95 10.11
CA LEU A 22 -3.89 -13.71 9.41
C LEU A 22 -5.29 -13.69 8.80
N PHE A 23 -6.11 -12.71 9.20
CA PHE A 23 -7.41 -12.48 8.57
C PHE A 23 -7.21 -11.91 7.16
N THR A 24 -7.76 -12.56 6.15
CA THR A 24 -7.76 -12.08 4.77
C THR A 24 -9.19 -12.04 4.21
N SER A 25 -9.49 -11.06 3.38
CA SER A 25 -10.77 -10.94 2.69
C SER A 25 -10.63 -10.17 1.39
N THR A 26 -11.49 -10.46 0.43
CA THR A 26 -11.74 -9.55 -0.69
C THR A 26 -12.54 -8.32 -0.21
N PHE A 27 -12.70 -7.32 -1.08
CA PHE A 27 -13.39 -6.06 -0.75
C PHE A 27 -14.92 -6.23 -0.63
N HIS A 28 -15.34 -7.08 0.31
CA HIS A 28 -16.76 -7.19 0.63
C HIS A 28 -17.19 -5.98 1.49
N PRO A 29 -18.20 -5.19 1.09
CA PRO A 29 -18.55 -3.91 1.72
C PRO A 29 -18.76 -4.00 3.24
N ASN A 30 -19.53 -4.97 3.73
CA ASN A 30 -19.81 -5.13 5.15
C ASN A 30 -18.57 -5.53 5.96
N VAL A 31 -17.71 -6.38 5.39
CA VAL A 31 -16.48 -6.83 6.06
C VAL A 31 -15.49 -5.67 6.14
N LEU A 32 -15.36 -4.91 5.06
CA LEU A 32 -14.51 -3.73 4.99
C LEU A 32 -14.99 -2.65 5.97
N HIS A 33 -16.28 -2.36 6.01
CA HIS A 33 -16.88 -1.40 6.93
C HIS A 33 -16.58 -1.77 8.41
N ASN A 34 -16.79 -3.04 8.79
CA ASN A 34 -16.48 -3.50 10.14
C ASN A 34 -14.97 -3.44 10.47
N ALA A 35 -14.12 -3.67 9.47
CA ALA A 35 -12.68 -3.53 9.62
C ALA A 35 -12.29 -2.07 9.90
N PHE A 36 -12.83 -1.11 9.13
CA PHE A 36 -12.55 0.32 9.30
C PHE A 36 -13.01 0.84 10.67
N ARG A 37 -14.23 0.47 11.11
CA ARG A 37 -14.74 0.86 12.43
C ARG A 37 -13.87 0.40 13.60
N SER A 38 -13.19 -0.73 13.46
CA SER A 38 -12.37 -1.32 14.52
C SER A 38 -10.88 -0.96 14.41
N ALA A 39 -10.43 -0.46 13.25
CA ALA A 39 -9.03 -0.19 13.00
C ALA A 39 -8.52 1.03 13.75
N ASP A 40 -7.30 0.92 14.26
CA ASP A 40 -6.52 2.03 14.78
C ASP A 40 -5.59 2.60 13.70
N VAL A 41 -5.16 1.74 12.76
CA VAL A 41 -4.33 2.12 11.61
C VAL A 41 -4.85 1.42 10.36
N VAL A 42 -4.99 2.17 9.26
CA VAL A 42 -5.31 1.65 7.92
C VAL A 42 -4.20 2.06 6.95
N ILE A 43 -3.67 1.08 6.22
CA ILE A 43 -2.60 1.31 5.23
C ILE A 43 -3.15 1.04 3.83
N GLY A 44 -3.14 2.05 2.97
CA GLY A 44 -3.47 1.95 1.56
C GLY A 44 -2.23 1.71 0.70
N ALA A 45 -2.18 0.54 0.06
CA ALA A 45 -1.07 0.14 -0.83
C ALA A 45 -1.58 -0.46 -2.16
N MET A 46 -2.83 -0.24 -2.50
CA MET A 46 -3.51 -0.89 -3.61
C MET A 46 -3.06 -0.37 -4.97
N ARG A 47 -2.96 -1.27 -5.94
CA ARG A 47 -2.59 -0.94 -7.32
C ARG A 47 -3.84 -0.79 -8.18
N TYR A 48 -4.02 0.36 -8.85
CA TYR A 48 -5.05 0.48 -9.87
C TYR A 48 -4.66 -0.30 -11.12
N ILE A 49 -5.53 -1.21 -11.55
CA ILE A 49 -5.41 -1.88 -12.84
C ILE A 49 -6.17 -1.08 -13.92
N ASN A 50 -7.12 -0.23 -13.51
CA ASN A 50 -7.95 0.54 -14.44
C ASN A 50 -7.98 2.04 -14.07
N THR A 51 -7.68 2.88 -15.04
CA THR A 51 -7.62 4.35 -14.91
C THR A 51 -8.97 5.04 -14.70
N ARG A 52 -10.08 4.30 -14.57
CA ARG A 52 -11.43 4.86 -14.46
C ARG A 52 -11.80 5.31 -13.03
N HIS A 53 -11.15 4.79 -11.99
CA HIS A 53 -11.40 5.19 -10.61
C HIS A 53 -10.11 5.75 -10.00
N ARG A 54 -10.19 6.98 -9.50
CA ARG A 54 -9.05 7.67 -8.86
C ARG A 54 -8.73 7.16 -7.46
N TYR A 55 -9.69 6.53 -6.80
CA TYR A 55 -9.56 5.98 -5.43
C TYR A 55 -10.42 4.73 -5.29
N ILE A 56 -10.12 3.93 -4.26
CA ILE A 56 -10.84 2.68 -3.96
C ILE A 56 -11.68 2.85 -2.70
N ILE A 57 -11.20 3.64 -1.74
CA ILE A 57 -11.82 3.85 -0.45
C ILE A 57 -12.53 5.20 -0.43
N ALA A 58 -13.85 5.17 -0.37
CA ALA A 58 -14.68 6.37 -0.30
C ALA A 58 -14.55 7.07 1.08
N THR A 59 -14.78 8.37 1.08
CA THR A 59 -14.74 9.23 2.28
C THR A 59 -15.66 8.72 3.39
N ASP A 60 -16.84 8.21 3.04
CA ASP A 60 -17.80 7.71 4.03
C ASP A 60 -17.25 6.54 4.85
N LEU A 61 -16.40 5.70 4.24
CA LEU A 61 -15.76 4.62 4.96
C LEU A 61 -14.70 5.16 5.96
N VAL A 62 -13.92 6.16 5.55
CA VAL A 62 -12.96 6.84 6.43
C VAL A 62 -13.66 7.47 7.64
N ARG A 63 -14.82 8.10 7.43
CA ARG A 63 -15.63 8.70 8.51
C ARG A 63 -16.08 7.70 9.58
N THR A 64 -16.12 6.41 9.26
CA THR A 64 -16.50 5.37 10.23
C THR A 64 -15.38 4.98 11.18
N MET A 65 -14.15 5.42 10.92
CA MET A 65 -13.00 5.12 11.76
C MET A 65 -13.09 5.81 13.12
N LYS A 66 -12.35 5.31 14.08
CA LYS A 66 -12.22 5.91 15.41
C LYS A 66 -11.56 7.30 15.30
N LYS A 67 -11.98 8.22 16.15
CA LYS A 67 -11.25 9.50 16.32
C LYS A 67 -9.80 9.23 16.76
N GLY A 68 -8.86 9.90 16.13
CA GLY A 68 -7.43 9.70 16.38
C GLY A 68 -6.83 8.46 15.68
N ALA A 69 -7.63 7.69 14.91
CA ALA A 69 -7.10 6.64 14.06
C ALA A 69 -6.21 7.24 12.95
N LEU A 70 -5.35 6.41 12.37
CA LEU A 70 -4.34 6.82 11.40
C LEU A 70 -4.60 6.13 10.04
N VAL A 71 -4.65 6.91 8.98
CA VAL A 71 -4.58 6.47 7.59
C VAL A 71 -3.17 6.73 7.06
N ILE A 72 -2.54 5.71 6.47
CA ILE A 72 -1.27 5.82 5.77
C ILE A 72 -1.51 5.48 4.31
N ASP A 73 -1.37 6.46 3.41
CA ASP A 73 -1.50 6.23 1.97
C ASP A 73 -0.12 6.16 1.31
N LEU A 74 0.26 4.96 0.87
CA LEU A 74 1.52 4.71 0.18
C LEU A 74 1.47 5.05 -1.32
N ARG A 75 0.29 5.38 -1.83
CA ARG A 75 0.03 5.59 -3.26
C ARG A 75 -0.28 7.04 -3.63
N VAL A 76 -0.08 7.99 -2.75
CA VAL A 76 -0.37 9.42 -2.99
C VAL A 76 0.22 9.92 -4.30
N SER A 77 1.47 9.55 -4.62
CA SER A 77 2.12 9.93 -5.88
C SER A 77 1.45 9.38 -7.16
N GLN A 78 0.53 8.43 -7.01
CA GLN A 78 -0.16 7.75 -8.10
C GLN A 78 -1.68 7.92 -8.01
N GLY A 79 -2.14 8.94 -7.32
CA GLY A 79 -3.55 9.31 -7.21
C GLY A 79 -4.24 8.88 -5.91
N GLY A 80 -3.50 8.28 -4.96
CA GLY A 80 -4.01 7.88 -3.64
C GLY A 80 -4.88 6.62 -3.66
N CYS A 81 -5.03 5.98 -2.51
CA CYS A 81 -5.96 4.87 -2.31
C CYS A 81 -7.31 5.33 -1.77
N PHE A 82 -7.34 6.46 -1.08
CA PHE A 82 -8.53 7.01 -0.44
C PHE A 82 -9.02 8.25 -1.18
N GLU A 83 -10.30 8.45 -1.21
CA GLU A 83 -10.90 9.69 -1.75
C GLU A 83 -10.37 10.93 -1.02
N THR A 84 -10.11 10.83 0.28
CA THR A 84 -9.55 11.89 1.11
C THR A 84 -8.11 12.25 0.76
N THR A 85 -7.40 11.42 -0.03
CA THR A 85 -6.00 11.62 -0.42
C THR A 85 -5.78 11.69 -1.93
N CYS A 86 -6.82 11.50 -2.74
CA CYS A 86 -6.72 11.33 -4.19
C CYS A 86 -6.23 12.55 -4.98
N CYS A 87 -6.31 13.73 -4.41
CA CYS A 87 -5.98 14.99 -5.09
C CYS A 87 -4.83 15.76 -4.44
N LEU A 88 -4.07 15.11 -3.54
CA LEU A 88 -2.96 15.76 -2.87
C LEU A 88 -1.79 16.04 -3.83
N SER A 89 -1.25 17.23 -3.73
CA SER A 89 -0.08 17.72 -4.46
C SER A 89 1.18 17.67 -3.59
N ARG A 90 2.34 18.06 -4.15
CA ARG A 90 3.58 18.19 -3.38
C ARG A 90 3.56 19.33 -2.36
N GLU A 91 2.69 20.31 -2.57
CA GLU A 91 2.55 21.50 -1.74
C GLU A 91 1.62 21.24 -0.55
N ASP A 92 0.80 20.19 -0.62
CA ASP A 92 -0.11 19.85 0.45
C ASP A 92 0.65 19.25 1.66
N PRO A 93 0.12 19.48 2.88
CA PRO A 93 0.73 18.92 4.08
C PRO A 93 0.76 17.39 4.01
N ALA A 94 1.94 16.82 4.29
CA ALA A 94 2.11 15.36 4.30
C ALA A 94 1.36 14.66 5.44
N VAL A 95 0.98 15.42 6.45
CA VAL A 95 0.20 14.97 7.61
C VAL A 95 -0.90 15.99 7.85
N PHE A 96 -2.13 15.53 7.89
CA PHE A 96 -3.31 16.38 8.17
C PHE A 96 -4.38 15.55 8.89
N GLU A 97 -5.32 16.23 9.51
CA GLU A 97 -6.49 15.62 10.11
C GLU A 97 -7.73 15.91 9.28
N GLN A 98 -8.52 14.88 9.01
CA GLN A 98 -9.81 15.02 8.35
C GLN A 98 -10.81 14.04 8.96
N TYR A 99 -11.98 14.52 9.34
CA TYR A 99 -13.04 13.75 10.03
C TYR A 99 -12.60 13.12 11.36
N GLY A 100 -11.63 13.74 12.06
CA GLY A 100 -11.07 13.18 13.29
C GLY A 100 -10.08 12.03 13.07
N VAL A 101 -9.68 11.77 11.82
CA VAL A 101 -8.72 10.75 11.42
C VAL A 101 -7.45 11.43 10.92
N LEU A 102 -6.30 11.01 11.43
CA LEU A 102 -5.00 11.47 10.98
C LEU A 102 -4.65 10.81 9.65
N HIS A 103 -4.19 11.60 8.68
CA HIS A 103 -3.72 11.11 7.38
C HIS A 103 -2.22 11.35 7.26
N TYR A 104 -1.47 10.28 7.00
CA TYR A 104 -0.05 10.35 6.64
C TYR A 104 0.12 10.02 5.15
N CYS A 105 0.38 11.05 4.35
CA CYS A 105 0.34 11.00 2.89
C CYS A 105 1.64 11.51 2.28
N LYS A 106 2.79 11.15 2.88
CA LYS A 106 4.09 11.63 2.42
C LYS A 106 4.49 10.98 1.10
N LEU A 107 4.75 11.82 0.11
CA LEU A 107 5.37 11.39 -1.14
C LEU A 107 6.75 10.76 -0.86
N ASN A 108 7.08 9.70 -1.60
CA ASN A 108 8.36 9.01 -1.50
C ASN A 108 8.69 8.55 -0.07
N ILE A 109 7.78 7.85 0.57
CA ILE A 109 7.95 7.36 1.95
C ILE A 109 9.23 6.52 2.12
N SER A 110 9.68 5.83 1.05
CA SER A 110 10.92 5.07 1.01
C SER A 110 12.16 5.91 1.34
N ASN A 111 12.16 7.20 1.00
CA ASN A 111 13.26 8.10 1.31
C ASN A 111 13.41 8.38 2.82
N ARG A 112 12.35 8.15 3.60
CA ARG A 112 12.37 8.30 5.08
C ARG A 112 13.05 7.12 5.77
N VAL A 113 13.15 5.99 5.10
CA VAL A 113 13.81 4.76 5.56
C VAL A 113 14.91 4.36 4.56
N ALA A 114 15.71 5.32 4.13
CA ALA A 114 16.66 5.20 3.04
C ALA A 114 17.60 3.98 3.20
N ARG A 115 18.08 3.71 4.42
CA ARG A 115 18.95 2.55 4.68
C ARG A 115 18.22 1.23 4.40
N THR A 116 17.01 1.06 4.93
CA THR A 116 16.20 -0.14 4.70
C THR A 116 15.86 -0.32 3.23
N THR A 117 15.49 0.77 2.58
CA THR A 117 15.17 0.79 1.15
C THR A 117 16.39 0.40 0.31
N SER A 118 17.56 0.99 0.57
CA SER A 118 18.79 0.67 -0.16
C SER A 118 19.22 -0.79 0.05
N MET A 119 19.11 -1.30 1.28
CA MET A 119 19.43 -2.71 1.56
C MET A 119 18.46 -3.66 0.82
N ALA A 120 17.16 -3.35 0.80
CA ALA A 120 16.17 -4.15 0.08
C ALA A 120 16.45 -4.18 -1.43
N TYR A 121 16.75 -3.04 -2.03
CA TYR A 121 17.16 -2.98 -3.44
C TYR A 121 18.47 -3.71 -3.69
N SER A 122 19.49 -3.54 -2.84
CA SER A 122 20.77 -4.24 -2.98
C SER A 122 20.60 -5.75 -2.99
N ASN A 123 19.77 -6.29 -2.09
CA ASN A 123 19.47 -7.73 -2.02
C ASN A 123 18.83 -8.28 -3.30
N ILE A 124 18.12 -7.45 -4.06
CA ILE A 124 17.51 -7.84 -5.33
C ILE A 124 18.49 -7.63 -6.49
N PHE A 125 19.13 -6.46 -6.56
CA PHE A 125 19.94 -6.09 -7.71
C PHE A 125 21.31 -6.76 -7.75
N VAL A 126 21.95 -7.01 -6.60
CA VAL A 126 23.28 -7.64 -6.57
C VAL A 126 23.26 -9.03 -7.21
N PRO A 127 22.35 -9.97 -6.88
CA PRO A 127 22.29 -11.26 -7.58
C PRO A 127 22.04 -11.13 -9.08
N LEU A 128 21.19 -10.17 -9.49
CA LEU A 128 20.91 -9.92 -10.89
C LEU A 128 22.15 -9.40 -11.64
N LEU A 129 22.88 -8.44 -11.05
CA LEU A 129 24.09 -7.90 -11.66
C LEU A 129 25.21 -8.94 -11.75
N LEU A 130 25.35 -9.80 -10.75
CA LEU A 130 26.31 -10.90 -10.78
C LEU A 130 25.97 -11.91 -11.89
N SER A 131 24.70 -12.31 -12.01
CA SER A 131 24.27 -13.22 -13.08
C SER A 131 24.43 -12.60 -14.49
N LEU A 132 24.31 -11.27 -14.63
CA LEU A 132 24.61 -10.55 -15.87
C LEU A 132 26.10 -10.56 -16.19
N GLY A 133 26.97 -10.37 -15.20
CA GLY A 133 28.42 -10.45 -15.35
C GLY A 133 28.86 -11.84 -15.83
N ASP A 134 28.29 -12.89 -15.23
CA ASP A 134 28.61 -14.27 -15.60
C ASP A 134 28.07 -14.64 -17.00
N ALA A 135 26.95 -14.08 -17.42
CA ALA A 135 26.36 -14.33 -18.75
C ALA A 135 27.00 -13.53 -19.90
N GLY A 136 27.91 -12.62 -19.60
CA GLY A 136 28.67 -11.82 -20.58
C GLY A 136 27.84 -10.83 -21.41
N SER A 137 26.54 -10.76 -21.27
CA SER A 137 25.70 -9.76 -21.95
C SER A 137 24.26 -9.66 -21.37
N VAL A 138 23.67 -8.46 -21.57
CA VAL A 138 22.25 -8.16 -21.24
C VAL A 138 21.25 -9.06 -22.00
N GLN A 139 21.65 -9.64 -23.13
CA GLN A 139 20.80 -10.54 -23.94
C GLN A 139 20.46 -11.88 -23.27
N GLY A 140 21.21 -12.32 -22.28
CA GLY A 140 20.93 -13.56 -21.53
C GLY A 140 19.74 -13.48 -20.55
N MET A 141 19.22 -12.27 -20.26
CA MET A 141 18.11 -12.06 -19.31
C MET A 141 16.72 -11.96 -19.93
N ILE A 142 16.61 -11.94 -21.27
CA ILE A 142 15.34 -11.82 -22.00
C ILE A 142 14.93 -13.21 -22.51
N LYS A 143 14.85 -14.18 -21.60
CA LYS A 143 14.22 -15.47 -21.88
C LYS A 143 13.10 -15.76 -20.92
#